data_6aedbe0b2b4160f5df48606cf027c931
#
_entry.id   6aedbe0b2b4160f5df48606cf027c931
#
_cell.length_a   1.000
_cell.length_b   1.000
_cell.length_c   1.000
_cell.angle_alpha   90.00
_cell.angle_beta   90.00
_cell.angle_gamma   90.00
#
_symmetry.space_group_name_H-M   'P 1'
#
loop_
_entity.id
_entity.type
_entity.pdbx_description
1 polymer ?
#
loop_
_entity_poly.entity_id
_entity_poly.type
_entity_poly.pdbx_seq_one_letter_code
_entity_poly.pdbx_strand_id
1 'polypeptide(L)'
;VGEPLVLLLATLFDLEDGRLDSGKVKAFLLMPGEAIEVYGTTLHYCPCQVTDNGFKCLVCLPKGTNTPLRLPHKDKRLTANNKWLLAHEDCPEIGVPAIFGENWEVKY
;
A
#
# COMPACT_ATOMS: atom_id res chain seq x y z
N VAL A 1 -8.01 16.52 -1.94
CA VAL A 1 -8.91 17.68 -1.94
C VAL A 1 -9.39 17.92 -3.37
N GLY A 2 -10.70 17.98 -3.55
CA GLY A 2 -11.35 18.26 -4.84
C GLY A 2 -11.77 17.02 -5.62
N GLU A 3 -10.92 16.01 -5.74
CA GLU A 3 -11.23 14.79 -6.48
C GLU A 3 -11.22 13.55 -5.55
N PRO A 4 -12.08 12.56 -5.83
CA PRO A 4 -12.02 11.29 -5.12
C PRO A 4 -10.74 10.51 -5.45
N LEU A 5 -10.43 9.54 -4.61
CA LEU A 5 -9.35 8.59 -4.85
C LEU A 5 -9.77 7.17 -4.50
N VAL A 6 -9.10 6.18 -5.05
CA VAL A 6 -9.25 4.78 -4.66
C VAL A 6 -8.02 4.34 -3.89
N LEU A 7 -8.23 3.70 -2.75
CA LEU A 7 -7.19 3.06 -1.97
C LEU A 7 -7.39 1.54 -2.00
N LEU A 8 -6.36 0.82 -2.41
CA LEU A 8 -6.34 -0.64 -2.43
C LEU A 8 -5.74 -1.14 -1.11
N LEU A 9 -6.50 -1.95 -0.39
CA LEU A 9 -6.15 -2.42 0.95
C LEU A 9 -6.20 -3.95 1.05
N ALA A 10 -5.29 -4.49 1.84
CA ALA A 10 -5.33 -5.83 2.38
C ALA A 10 -4.81 -5.80 3.82
N THR A 11 -4.84 -6.91 4.53
CA THR A 11 -4.31 -7.01 5.89
C THR A 11 -3.15 -7.99 5.96
N LEU A 12 -2.32 -7.88 6.99
CA LEU A 12 -1.28 -8.88 7.26
C LEU A 12 -1.87 -10.28 7.49
N PHE A 13 -3.13 -10.36 7.91
CA PHE A 13 -3.83 -11.65 8.14
C PHE A 13 -4.27 -12.30 6.82
N ASP A 14 -4.26 -11.58 5.71
CA ASP A 14 -4.53 -12.13 4.37
C ASP A 14 -3.32 -12.83 3.75
N LEU A 15 -2.13 -12.66 4.36
CA LEU A 15 -0.92 -13.34 3.92
C LEU A 15 -0.95 -14.83 4.27
N GLU A 16 -0.58 -15.67 3.31
CA GLU A 16 -0.35 -17.09 3.46
C GLU A 16 1.11 -17.40 3.11
N ASP A 17 1.87 -17.99 4.02
CA ASP A 17 3.30 -18.23 3.88
C ASP A 17 4.11 -17.00 3.41
N GLY A 18 3.72 -15.83 3.92
CA GLY A 18 4.35 -14.54 3.57
C GLY A 18 3.98 -14.00 2.18
N ARG A 19 2.99 -14.59 1.51
CA ARG A 19 2.51 -14.20 0.18
C ARG A 19 1.06 -13.74 0.24
N LEU A 20 0.71 -12.77 -0.60
CA LEU A 20 -0.64 -12.23 -0.73
C LEU A 20 -1.23 -12.61 -2.09
N ASP A 21 -2.42 -13.23 -2.06
CA ASP A 21 -3.26 -13.34 -3.25
C ASP A 21 -3.95 -12.00 -3.51
N SER A 22 -3.75 -11.44 -4.69
CA SER A 22 -4.36 -10.15 -5.07
C SER A 22 -5.89 -10.18 -5.05
N GLY A 23 -6.51 -11.34 -5.17
CA GLY A 23 -7.96 -11.53 -5.01
C GLY A 23 -8.49 -11.15 -3.62
N LYS A 24 -7.62 -11.10 -2.61
CA LYS A 24 -7.97 -10.65 -1.25
C LYS A 24 -7.90 -9.12 -1.06
N VAL A 25 -7.33 -8.40 -2.02
CA VAL A 25 -7.25 -6.94 -1.99
C VAL A 25 -8.64 -6.34 -2.21
N LYS A 26 -8.97 -5.31 -1.43
CA LYS A 26 -10.23 -4.58 -1.52
C LYS A 26 -9.97 -3.13 -1.92
N ALA A 27 -10.81 -2.61 -2.80
CA ALA A 27 -10.77 -1.23 -3.25
C ALA A 27 -11.78 -0.38 -2.47
N PHE A 28 -11.34 0.76 -1.98
CA PHE A 28 -12.16 1.72 -1.24
C PHE A 28 -12.13 3.07 -1.95
N LEU A 29 -13.30 3.58 -2.32
CA LEU A 29 -13.44 4.92 -2.84
C LEU A 29 -13.56 5.91 -1.67
N LEU A 30 -12.68 6.89 -1.65
CA LEU A 30 -12.68 7.97 -0.67
C LEU A 30 -13.07 9.28 -1.35
N MET A 31 -14.10 9.92 -0.81
CA MET A 31 -14.60 11.19 -1.32
C MET A 31 -13.81 12.37 -0.73
N PRO A 32 -13.80 13.53 -1.39
CA PRO A 32 -13.20 14.74 -0.84
C PRO A 32 -13.76 15.08 0.55
N GLY A 33 -12.87 15.35 1.50
CA GLY A 33 -13.23 15.67 2.89
C GLY A 33 -13.33 14.45 3.82
N GLU A 34 -13.27 13.24 3.30
CA GLU A 34 -13.18 12.05 4.15
C GLU A 34 -11.77 11.85 4.70
N ALA A 35 -11.70 11.32 5.90
CA ALA A 35 -10.47 10.91 6.56
C ALA A 35 -10.58 9.46 7.04
N ILE A 36 -9.51 8.71 6.89
CA ILE A 36 -9.43 7.33 7.37
C ILE A 36 -8.18 7.14 8.23
N GLU A 37 -8.25 6.17 9.12
CA GLU A 37 -7.09 5.66 9.85
C GLU A 37 -6.69 4.32 9.26
N VAL A 38 -5.41 4.19 8.91
CA VAL A 38 -4.83 2.95 8.39
C VAL A 38 -3.93 2.36 9.48
N TYR A 39 -4.29 1.17 9.96
CA TYR A 39 -3.51 0.50 11.01
C TYR A 39 -2.20 -0.08 10.49
N GLY A 40 -1.23 -0.30 11.39
CA GLY A 40 0.05 -0.91 11.05
C GLY A 40 -0.02 -2.32 10.47
N THR A 41 -1.16 -3.01 10.65
CA THR A 41 -1.45 -4.32 10.05
C THR A 41 -2.12 -4.24 8.68
N THR A 42 -2.41 -3.05 8.17
CA THR A 42 -3.07 -2.83 6.88
C THR A 42 -2.02 -2.60 5.80
N LEU A 43 -2.03 -3.49 4.81
CA LEU A 43 -1.19 -3.36 3.62
C LEU A 43 -1.83 -2.35 2.66
N HIS A 44 -1.06 -1.38 2.21
CA HIS A 44 -1.48 -0.34 1.28
C HIS A 44 -0.29 0.21 0.49
N TYR A 45 -0.58 0.86 -0.60
CA TYR A 45 0.40 1.59 -1.41
C TYR A 45 -0.18 2.96 -1.81
N CYS A 46 0.40 3.61 -2.80
CA CYS A 46 -0.10 4.90 -3.26
C CYS A 46 -1.57 4.80 -3.68
N PRO A 47 -2.41 5.77 -3.31
CA PRO A 47 -3.77 5.85 -3.80
C PRO A 47 -3.81 5.99 -5.32
N CYS A 48 -4.91 5.54 -5.92
CA CYS A 48 -5.15 5.64 -7.35
C CYS A 48 -6.10 6.80 -7.66
N GLN A 49 -5.80 7.54 -8.73
CA GLN A 49 -6.72 8.54 -9.24
C GLN A 49 -7.93 7.88 -9.91
N VAL A 50 -9.04 8.61 -9.97
CA VAL A 50 -10.29 8.19 -10.63
C VAL A 50 -10.76 9.22 -11.67
N THR A 51 -9.96 10.24 -11.91
CA THR A 51 -10.14 11.24 -12.98
C THR A 51 -8.77 11.70 -13.46
N ASP A 52 -8.69 12.28 -14.66
CA ASP A 52 -7.46 12.84 -15.20
C ASP A 52 -6.94 14.08 -14.46
N ASN A 53 -7.79 14.67 -13.60
CA ASN A 53 -7.39 15.79 -12.74
C ASN A 53 -6.45 15.37 -11.60
N GLY A 54 -6.33 14.07 -11.36
CA GLY A 54 -5.60 13.53 -10.21
C GLY A 54 -6.29 13.85 -8.88
N PHE A 55 -5.56 13.77 -7.78
CA PHE A 55 -6.08 14.04 -6.44
C PHE A 55 -5.01 14.66 -5.54
N LYS A 56 -5.44 15.18 -4.40
CA LYS A 56 -4.56 15.61 -3.31
C LYS A 56 -5.01 14.97 -2.01
N CYS A 57 -4.07 14.38 -1.27
CA CYS A 57 -4.34 13.86 0.07
C CYS A 57 -3.28 14.32 1.06
N LEU A 58 -3.71 14.45 2.31
CA LEU A 58 -2.82 14.69 3.44
C LEU A 58 -2.58 13.36 4.14
N VAL A 59 -1.31 13.05 4.42
CA VAL A 59 -0.92 11.84 5.13
C VAL A 59 -0.22 12.22 6.42
N CYS A 60 -0.74 11.70 7.55
CA CYS A 60 -0.11 11.85 8.86
C CYS A 60 0.55 10.53 9.25
N LEU A 61 1.84 10.56 9.53
CA LEU A 61 2.64 9.37 9.86
C LEU A 61 3.34 9.56 11.23
N PRO A 62 3.62 8.47 11.95
CA PRO A 62 4.48 8.53 13.13
C PRO A 62 5.84 9.15 12.80
N LYS A 63 6.36 9.94 13.72
CA LYS A 63 7.71 10.55 13.57
C LYS A 63 8.76 9.48 13.34
N GLY A 64 9.64 9.68 12.38
CA GLY A 64 10.71 8.75 12.03
C GLY A 64 10.32 7.71 10.99
N THR A 65 9.07 7.66 10.54
CA THR A 65 8.65 6.79 9.43
C THR A 65 9.46 7.11 8.16
N ASN A 66 9.83 6.09 7.41
CA ASN A 66 10.68 6.15 6.22
C ASN A 66 12.14 6.59 6.46
N THR A 67 12.58 6.75 7.70
CA THR A 67 13.99 6.99 7.99
C THR A 67 14.80 5.70 7.86
N PRO A 68 16.13 5.78 7.58
CA PRO A 68 16.99 4.61 7.43
C PRO A 68 16.98 3.70 8.66
N LEU A 69 17.02 2.39 8.42
CA LEU A 69 17.18 1.40 9.48
C LEU A 69 18.58 1.50 10.11
N ARG A 70 18.63 1.49 11.44
CA ARG A 70 19.88 1.61 12.20
C ARG A 70 20.52 0.26 12.57
N LEU A 71 19.70 -0.80 12.57
CA LEU A 71 20.14 -2.13 12.97
C LEU A 71 20.07 -3.11 11.81
N PRO A 72 20.98 -4.09 11.73
CA PRO A 72 20.87 -5.18 10.77
C PRO A 72 19.57 -5.95 10.95
N HIS A 73 18.96 -6.35 9.86
CA HIS A 73 17.72 -7.13 9.84
C HIS A 73 17.81 -8.21 8.75
N LYS A 74 17.04 -9.29 8.95
CA LYS A 74 17.01 -10.42 8.01
C LYS A 74 15.87 -10.33 7.01
N ASP A 75 14.79 -9.67 7.37
CA ASP A 75 13.59 -9.57 6.52
C ASP A 75 13.77 -8.47 5.47
N LYS A 76 13.90 -8.88 4.22
CA LYS A 76 14.11 -7.98 3.08
C LYS A 76 12.88 -7.12 2.76
N ARG A 77 11.70 -7.47 3.29
CA ARG A 77 10.47 -6.68 3.13
C ARG A 77 10.50 -5.41 3.96
N LEU A 78 11.23 -5.42 5.10
CA LEU A 78 11.45 -4.23 5.91
C LEU A 78 12.51 -3.36 5.24
N THR A 79 12.10 -2.24 4.64
CA THR A 79 12.97 -1.38 3.83
C THR A 79 13.41 -0.10 4.54
N ALA A 80 12.60 0.37 5.49
CA ALA A 80 12.90 1.53 6.32
C ALA A 80 12.11 1.44 7.64
N ASN A 81 12.32 2.37 8.57
CA ASN A 81 11.54 2.42 9.79
C ASN A 81 10.04 2.56 9.47
N ASN A 82 9.23 1.69 10.06
CA ASN A 82 7.78 1.58 9.82
C ASN A 82 7.39 1.38 8.34
N LYS A 83 8.30 0.85 7.52
CA LYS A 83 8.04 0.66 6.09
C LYS A 83 8.41 -0.75 5.64
N TRP A 84 7.37 -1.53 5.39
CA TRP A 84 7.43 -2.85 4.77
C TRP A 84 6.95 -2.74 3.33
N LEU A 85 7.61 -3.43 2.41
CA LEU A 85 7.28 -3.34 1.00
C LEU A 85 7.19 -4.73 0.39
N LEU A 86 6.00 -5.05 -0.13
CA LEU A 86 5.73 -6.22 -0.96
C LEU A 86 5.43 -5.72 -2.37
N ALA A 87 5.84 -6.48 -3.37
CA ALA A 87 5.56 -6.19 -4.77
C ALA A 87 4.74 -7.31 -5.41
N HIS A 88 3.99 -6.98 -6.44
CA HIS A 88 3.42 -7.98 -7.34
C HIS A 88 4.57 -8.67 -8.10
N GLU A 89 4.39 -9.96 -8.39
CA GLU A 89 5.44 -10.73 -9.10
C GLU A 89 5.77 -10.19 -10.49
N ASP A 90 4.84 -9.44 -11.11
CA ASP A 90 5.07 -8.72 -12.37
C ASP A 90 5.87 -7.41 -12.21
N CYS A 91 6.10 -6.95 -10.98
CA CYS A 91 6.77 -5.68 -10.66
C CYS A 91 7.89 -5.87 -9.64
N PRO A 92 8.86 -6.76 -9.88
CA PRO A 92 9.88 -7.11 -8.89
C PRO A 92 10.84 -5.96 -8.54
N GLU A 93 10.88 -4.91 -9.36
CA GLU A 93 11.68 -3.70 -9.15
C GLU A 93 11.16 -2.83 -8.00
N ILE A 94 9.89 -2.97 -7.61
CA ILE A 94 9.27 -2.17 -6.55
C ILE A 94 9.67 -2.68 -5.16
N GLY A 95 9.75 -4.00 -4.99
CA GLY A 95 10.03 -4.60 -3.69
C GLY A 95 10.15 -6.12 -3.77
N VAL A 96 10.03 -6.79 -2.63
CA VAL A 96 10.08 -8.26 -2.60
C VAL A 96 8.85 -8.84 -3.30
N PRO A 97 9.00 -9.65 -4.35
CA PRO A 97 7.88 -10.29 -5.03
C PRO A 97 7.15 -11.24 -4.09
N ALA A 98 5.98 -10.84 -3.61
CA ALA A 98 5.19 -11.60 -2.65
C ALA A 98 3.68 -11.46 -2.89
N ILE A 99 3.27 -10.73 -3.92
CA ILE A 99 1.87 -10.58 -4.34
C ILE A 99 1.70 -11.31 -5.67
N PHE A 100 0.73 -12.19 -5.74
CA PHE A 100 0.42 -13.00 -6.92
C PHE A 100 -1.06 -12.92 -7.28
N GLY A 101 -1.44 -13.42 -8.46
CA GLY A 101 -2.78 -13.32 -9.01
C GLY A 101 -2.88 -12.18 -10.01
N GLU A 102 -4.07 -11.66 -10.24
CA GLU A 102 -4.27 -10.54 -11.16
C GLU A 102 -3.58 -9.27 -10.65
N ASN A 103 -2.83 -8.61 -11.53
CA ASN A 103 -2.23 -7.31 -11.23
C ASN A 103 -3.28 -6.22 -11.46
N TRP A 104 -3.81 -5.67 -10.38
CA TRP A 104 -4.94 -4.76 -10.41
C TRP A 104 -4.62 -3.42 -11.04
N GLU A 105 -5.53 -2.94 -11.87
CA GLU A 105 -5.54 -1.60 -12.43
C GLU A 105 -6.88 -0.93 -12.13
N VAL A 106 -6.83 0.28 -11.59
CA VAL A 106 -8.03 1.11 -11.41
C VAL A 106 -8.32 1.85 -12.71
N LYS A 107 -9.46 1.54 -13.33
CA LYS A 107 -9.94 2.20 -14.55
C LYS A 107 -11.09 3.13 -14.23
N TYR A 108 -11.15 4.27 -14.92
CA TYR A 108 -12.18 5.31 -14.74
C TYR A 108 -12.52 5.97 -16.07
#